data_c9c28ab00a7976f1c5e50d7b757b522f
#
_entry.id   c9c28ab00a7976f1c5e50d7b757b522f
#
_cell.length_a   1.000
_cell.length_b   1.000
_cell.length_c   1.000
_cell.angle_alpha   90.00
_cell.angle_beta   90.00
_cell.angle_gamma   90.00
#
_symmetry.space_group_name_H-M   'P 1'
#
loop_
_entity.id
_entity.type
_entity.pdbx_description
1 polymer ?
#
loop_
_entity_poly.entity_id
_entity_poly.type
_entity_poly.pdbx_seq_one_letter_code
_entity_poly.pdbx_strand_id
1 'polypeptide(L)'
;MHRMKKPRMLTLLTLLLVVVAGMFAIRKCSHPVENKPLFPPAGALPPKSGGDTIDVAIEISPLSFTLSSDTASGLDYELLKAIAEENGLKVKFHPFAPLDWAMTGLENGNFDLLISSLQSTSLLKKELPLTSSVYIDRQVLVQNKDFGRLINSPEELGGDTVWIAKGSPVAQRIKNLAGEIGDTIYIDDSAALTAEHLVMLTASGKIPRCVVSKGIADKMGQSHPNLNVSTPVSFNQFQVWAVSPKNLKLKERLDVQIENFKKTPKYKTIINKYLVTENMMEN
;
A
#
# COMPACT_ATOMS: atom_id res chain seq x y z
N MET A 1 21.40 -29.35 62.98
CA MET A 1 20.34 -30.07 62.20
C MET A 1 19.01 -29.42 62.51
N HIS A 2 18.57 -28.47 61.63
CA HIS A 2 17.38 -27.66 61.87
C HIS A 2 16.16 -28.34 61.23
N ARG A 3 15.32 -28.95 62.07
CA ARG A 3 14.08 -29.62 61.65
C ARG A 3 13.07 -28.53 61.19
N MET A 4 12.91 -28.37 59.90
CA MET A 4 11.83 -27.53 59.34
C MET A 4 10.45 -28.06 59.78
N LYS A 5 9.65 -27.18 60.37
CA LYS A 5 8.33 -27.51 60.90
C LYS A 5 7.38 -27.91 59.79
N LYS A 6 6.85 -29.14 59.81
CA LYS A 6 5.92 -29.75 58.84
C LYS A 6 4.74 -28.85 58.36
N PRO A 7 4.14 -27.91 59.15
CA PRO A 7 3.04 -27.08 58.70
C PRO A 7 3.42 -26.07 57.58
N ARG A 8 4.69 -25.58 57.57
CA ARG A 8 5.15 -24.64 56.54
C ARG A 8 5.37 -25.31 55.16
N MET A 9 5.67 -26.57 55.14
CA MET A 9 5.86 -27.33 53.87
C MET A 9 4.49 -27.60 53.21
N LEU A 10 3.47 -27.88 53.99
CA LEU A 10 2.10 -28.13 53.48
C LEU A 10 1.47 -26.86 52.90
N THR A 11 1.68 -25.71 53.54
CA THR A 11 1.21 -24.40 53.02
C THR A 11 1.95 -23.98 51.77
N LEU A 12 3.24 -24.26 51.62
CA LEU A 12 3.98 -24.03 50.39
C LEU A 12 3.52 -24.95 49.22
N LEU A 13 3.19 -26.20 49.55
CA LEU A 13 2.69 -27.14 48.53
C LEU A 13 1.27 -26.76 48.05
N THR A 14 0.41 -26.28 48.91
CA THR A 14 -0.92 -25.80 48.54
C THR A 14 -0.85 -24.50 47.72
N LEU A 15 0.07 -23.58 48.06
CA LEU A 15 0.29 -22.37 47.28
C LEU A 15 0.81 -22.69 45.87
N LEU A 16 1.74 -23.64 45.75
CA LEU A 16 2.26 -24.11 44.46
C LEU A 16 1.15 -24.74 43.60
N LEU A 17 0.29 -25.56 44.19
CA LEU A 17 -0.88 -26.14 43.51
C LEU A 17 -1.88 -25.11 43.03
N VAL A 18 -2.14 -24.04 43.78
CA VAL A 18 -3.02 -22.94 43.37
C VAL A 18 -2.40 -22.16 42.19
N VAL A 19 -1.07 -21.90 42.23
CA VAL A 19 -0.38 -21.22 41.14
C VAL A 19 -0.40 -22.06 39.87
N VAL A 20 -0.13 -23.37 39.98
CA VAL A 20 -0.16 -24.29 38.83
C VAL A 20 -1.60 -24.41 38.28
N ALA A 21 -2.60 -24.51 39.13
CA ALA A 21 -4.02 -24.53 38.70
C ALA A 21 -4.42 -23.20 38.03
N GLY A 22 -3.95 -22.06 38.56
CA GLY A 22 -4.15 -20.74 37.95
C GLY A 22 -3.48 -20.62 36.57
N MET A 23 -2.26 -21.14 36.41
CA MET A 23 -1.59 -21.18 35.10
C MET A 23 -2.35 -22.08 34.09
N PHE A 24 -2.88 -23.22 34.54
CA PHE A 24 -3.70 -24.09 33.70
C PHE A 24 -5.05 -23.43 33.31
N ALA A 25 -5.67 -22.69 34.23
CA ALA A 25 -6.91 -21.96 33.95
C ALA A 25 -6.67 -20.82 32.93
N ILE A 26 -5.59 -20.05 33.07
CA ILE A 26 -5.20 -19.00 32.12
C ILE A 26 -4.88 -19.61 30.74
N ARG A 27 -4.22 -20.77 30.71
CA ARG A 27 -3.92 -21.46 29.44
C ARG A 27 -5.17 -22.03 28.74
N LYS A 28 -6.23 -22.32 29.49
CA LYS A 28 -7.50 -22.79 28.95
C LYS A 28 -8.42 -21.64 28.53
N CYS A 29 -8.22 -20.43 29.05
CA CYS A 29 -8.92 -19.21 28.64
C CYS A 29 -8.21 -18.42 27.52
N SER A 30 -6.94 -18.73 27.22
CA SER A 30 -6.33 -18.25 25.98
C SER A 30 -6.92 -19.07 24.85
N HIS A 31 -7.98 -18.56 24.23
CA HIS A 31 -8.35 -19.00 22.88
C HIS A 31 -7.08 -18.92 22.04
N PRO A 32 -6.68 -19.98 21.32
CA PRO A 32 -5.63 -19.83 20.34
C PRO A 32 -6.11 -18.71 19.42
N VAL A 33 -5.42 -17.59 19.42
CA VAL A 33 -5.53 -16.63 18.33
C VAL A 33 -5.19 -17.46 17.11
N GLU A 34 -6.22 -17.85 16.37
CA GLU A 34 -6.07 -18.50 15.08
C GLU A 34 -5.33 -17.45 14.25
N ASN A 35 -4.01 -17.57 14.17
CA ASN A 35 -3.16 -16.82 13.26
C ASN A 35 -3.55 -17.28 11.84
N LYS A 36 -4.77 -16.94 11.43
CA LYS A 36 -5.08 -16.90 10.01
C LYS A 36 -4.08 -15.90 9.44
N PRO A 37 -3.19 -16.35 8.55
CA PRO A 37 -2.31 -15.41 7.87
C PRO A 37 -3.22 -14.33 7.29
N LEU A 38 -2.91 -13.07 7.59
CA LEU A 38 -3.67 -11.89 7.13
C LEU A 38 -3.79 -11.89 5.60
N PHE A 39 -2.96 -12.71 4.94
CA PHE A 39 -2.85 -12.85 3.49
C PHE A 39 -2.92 -14.34 3.12
N PRO A 40 -3.64 -14.69 2.05
CA PRO A 40 -3.59 -16.05 1.53
C PRO A 40 -2.13 -16.42 1.19
N PRO A 41 -1.74 -17.68 1.38
CA PRO A 41 -0.41 -18.14 0.97
C PRO A 41 -0.19 -17.80 -0.51
N ALA A 42 1.00 -17.30 -0.83
CA ALA A 42 1.39 -16.98 -2.20
C ALA A 42 1.08 -18.18 -3.11
N GLY A 43 0.13 -18.02 -4.03
CA GLY A 43 -0.22 -19.04 -5.02
C GLY A 43 -1.71 -19.37 -5.18
N ALA A 44 -2.54 -19.33 -4.14
CA ALA A 44 -3.96 -19.65 -4.26
C ALA A 44 -4.80 -18.39 -4.47
N LEU A 45 -5.44 -18.28 -5.63
CA LEU A 45 -6.45 -17.24 -5.87
C LEU A 45 -7.74 -17.59 -5.11
N PRO A 46 -8.38 -16.61 -4.46
CA PRO A 46 -9.66 -16.85 -3.80
C PRO A 46 -10.73 -17.18 -4.83
N PRO A 47 -11.72 -18.02 -4.48
CA PRO A 47 -12.87 -18.20 -5.33
C PRO A 47 -13.64 -16.88 -5.44
N LYS A 48 -14.19 -16.61 -6.62
CA LYS A 48 -15.05 -15.45 -6.84
C LYS A 48 -16.27 -15.51 -5.93
N SER A 49 -16.63 -14.37 -5.35
CA SER A 49 -17.86 -14.23 -4.58
C SER A 49 -19.09 -14.38 -5.48
N GLY A 50 -20.17 -14.94 -4.93
CA GLY A 50 -21.41 -15.10 -5.67
C GLY A 50 -22.26 -13.82 -5.70
N GLY A 51 -23.23 -13.78 -6.62
CA GLY A 51 -24.18 -12.67 -6.76
C GLY A 51 -23.56 -11.40 -7.29
N ASP A 52 -24.06 -10.23 -6.81
CA ASP A 52 -23.63 -8.90 -7.27
C ASP A 52 -22.43 -8.34 -6.47
N THR A 53 -21.68 -9.20 -5.78
CA THR A 53 -20.52 -8.76 -5.00
C THR A 53 -19.32 -8.53 -5.91
N ILE A 54 -18.73 -7.35 -5.82
CA ILE A 54 -17.52 -6.96 -6.54
C ILE A 54 -16.32 -7.40 -5.71
N ASP A 55 -15.53 -8.34 -6.23
CA ASP A 55 -14.28 -8.78 -5.62
C ASP A 55 -13.14 -7.85 -6.04
N VAL A 56 -12.53 -7.19 -5.06
CA VAL A 56 -11.53 -6.14 -5.26
C VAL A 56 -10.19 -6.57 -4.70
N ALA A 57 -9.20 -6.78 -5.55
CA ALA A 57 -7.81 -6.86 -5.11
C ALA A 57 -7.30 -5.44 -4.80
N ILE A 58 -6.83 -5.21 -3.57
CA ILE A 58 -6.33 -3.92 -3.12
C ILE A 58 -4.92 -4.02 -2.56
N GLU A 59 -4.01 -3.18 -3.05
CA GLU A 59 -2.61 -3.18 -2.65
C GLU A 59 -2.45 -2.70 -1.21
N ILE A 60 -1.68 -3.47 -0.42
CA ILE A 60 -1.29 -3.06 0.92
C ILE A 60 -0.20 -2.02 0.80
N SER A 61 -0.53 -0.80 1.14
CA SER A 61 0.42 0.32 1.18
C SER A 61 -0.10 1.41 2.12
N PRO A 62 0.76 2.32 2.63
CA PRO A 62 0.35 3.41 3.51
C PRO A 62 -0.71 4.32 2.90
N LEU A 63 -0.73 4.40 1.57
CA LEU A 63 -1.66 5.25 0.84
C LEU A 63 -2.92 4.50 0.46
N SER A 64 -2.81 3.27 -0.08
CA SER A 64 -3.94 2.56 -0.68
C SER A 64 -4.81 1.83 0.34
N PHE A 65 -4.19 0.93 1.13
CA PHE A 65 -4.88 0.12 2.14
C PHE A 65 -3.97 -0.25 3.29
N THR A 66 -4.41 0.04 4.51
CA THR A 66 -3.78 -0.41 5.76
C THR A 66 -4.81 -0.98 6.71
N LEU A 67 -4.41 -1.95 7.52
CA LEU A 67 -5.24 -2.50 8.60
C LEU A 67 -4.51 -2.28 9.93
N SER A 68 -5.13 -1.56 10.84
CA SER A 68 -4.61 -1.31 12.19
C SER A 68 -5.69 -1.61 13.22
N SER A 69 -5.41 -2.56 14.13
CA SER A 69 -6.34 -2.95 15.21
C SER A 69 -7.79 -3.11 14.73
N ASP A 70 -8.00 -3.90 13.68
CA ASP A 70 -9.29 -4.19 13.03
C ASP A 70 -9.94 -2.99 12.30
N THR A 71 -9.25 -1.86 12.20
CA THR A 71 -9.74 -0.71 11.43
C THR A 71 -9.00 -0.61 10.09
N ALA A 72 -9.75 -0.78 9.00
CA ALA A 72 -9.24 -0.58 7.65
C ALA A 72 -9.25 0.91 7.30
N SER A 73 -8.16 1.39 6.69
CA SER A 73 -7.99 2.76 6.23
C SER A 73 -7.10 2.81 4.99
N GLY A 74 -7.06 3.93 4.30
CA GLY A 74 -6.28 4.18 3.10
C GLY A 74 -7.09 4.96 2.07
N LEU A 75 -6.42 5.71 1.22
CA LEU A 75 -7.06 6.58 0.24
C LEU A 75 -7.97 5.78 -0.69
N ASP A 76 -7.42 4.79 -1.38
CA ASP A 76 -8.18 4.00 -2.35
C ASP A 76 -9.31 3.22 -1.69
N TYR A 77 -9.05 2.66 -0.50
CA TYR A 77 -10.07 1.97 0.28
C TYR A 77 -11.24 2.88 0.63
N GLU A 78 -10.96 4.08 1.16
CA GLU A 78 -12.01 5.02 1.56
C GLU A 78 -12.77 5.58 0.35
N LEU A 79 -12.07 5.84 -0.77
CA LEU A 79 -12.71 6.28 -2.01
C LEU A 79 -13.68 5.22 -2.56
N LEU A 80 -13.21 3.98 -2.73
CA LEU A 80 -14.09 2.92 -3.26
C LEU A 80 -15.22 2.60 -2.29
N LYS A 81 -14.96 2.57 -0.98
CA LYS A 81 -16.00 2.36 0.03
C LYS A 81 -17.08 3.44 -0.03
N ALA A 82 -16.68 4.70 -0.14
CA ALA A 82 -17.62 5.80 -0.26
C ALA A 82 -18.46 5.73 -1.55
N ILE A 83 -17.83 5.44 -2.69
CA ILE A 83 -18.52 5.22 -3.96
C ILE A 83 -19.51 4.06 -3.84
N ALA A 84 -19.09 2.96 -3.21
CA ALA A 84 -19.93 1.77 -3.03
C ALA A 84 -21.15 2.06 -2.16
N GLU A 85 -20.96 2.75 -1.04
CA GLU A 85 -22.05 3.16 -0.13
C GLU A 85 -23.07 4.04 -0.83
N GLU A 86 -22.62 5.06 -1.58
CA GLU A 86 -23.52 5.99 -2.30
C GLU A 86 -24.30 5.30 -3.43
N ASN A 87 -23.77 4.22 -3.99
CA ASN A 87 -24.37 3.55 -5.16
C ASN A 87 -24.93 2.15 -4.85
N GLY A 88 -25.00 1.76 -3.59
CA GLY A 88 -25.53 0.46 -3.16
C GLY A 88 -24.73 -0.73 -3.70
N LEU A 89 -23.41 -0.58 -3.90
CA LEU A 89 -22.54 -1.67 -4.35
C LEU A 89 -22.11 -2.54 -3.18
N LYS A 90 -22.07 -3.85 -3.39
CA LYS A 90 -21.47 -4.80 -2.46
C LYS A 90 -20.04 -5.04 -2.86
N VAL A 91 -19.08 -4.67 -2.01
CA VAL A 91 -17.66 -4.80 -2.27
C VAL A 91 -17.02 -5.72 -1.24
N LYS A 92 -16.16 -6.60 -1.70
CA LYS A 92 -15.32 -7.47 -0.86
C LYS A 92 -13.86 -7.22 -1.20
N PHE A 93 -13.09 -6.73 -0.23
CA PHE A 93 -11.68 -6.44 -0.41
C PHE A 93 -10.83 -7.68 -0.16
N HIS A 94 -9.82 -7.86 -1.02
CA HIS A 94 -8.78 -8.87 -0.93
C HIS A 94 -7.42 -8.17 -0.94
N PRO A 95 -6.87 -7.84 0.25
CA PRO A 95 -5.57 -7.19 0.35
C PRO A 95 -4.45 -8.07 -0.21
N PHE A 96 -3.51 -7.47 -0.95
CA PHE A 96 -2.38 -8.18 -1.55
C PHE A 96 -1.07 -7.38 -1.45
N ALA A 97 0.06 -8.07 -1.59
CA ALA A 97 1.37 -7.47 -1.74
C ALA A 97 2.02 -7.77 -3.11
N PRO A 98 2.08 -9.02 -3.63
CA PRO A 98 2.65 -9.29 -4.94
C PRO A 98 1.68 -8.91 -6.06
N LEU A 99 2.07 -7.94 -6.90
CA LEU A 99 1.21 -7.42 -7.98
C LEU A 99 0.86 -8.51 -9.04
N ASP A 100 1.79 -9.39 -9.34
CA ASP A 100 1.61 -10.49 -10.30
C ASP A 100 0.47 -11.44 -9.90
N TRP A 101 0.32 -11.73 -8.61
CA TRP A 101 -0.81 -12.51 -8.09
C TRP A 101 -2.15 -11.81 -8.34
N ALA A 102 -2.22 -10.50 -8.07
CA ALA A 102 -3.44 -9.73 -8.26
C ALA A 102 -3.78 -9.56 -9.75
N MET A 103 -2.78 -9.35 -10.59
CA MET A 103 -2.93 -9.30 -12.06
C MET A 103 -3.48 -10.61 -12.61
N THR A 104 -2.89 -11.74 -12.22
CA THR A 104 -3.38 -13.07 -12.61
C THR A 104 -4.84 -13.28 -12.19
N GLY A 105 -5.21 -12.87 -10.99
CA GLY A 105 -6.59 -12.96 -10.49
C GLY A 105 -7.57 -12.06 -11.25
N LEU A 106 -7.12 -10.87 -11.68
CA LEU A 106 -7.91 -9.95 -12.50
C LEU A 106 -8.19 -10.53 -13.89
N GLU A 107 -7.16 -11.06 -14.56
CA GLU A 107 -7.26 -11.68 -15.89
C GLU A 107 -8.15 -12.94 -15.85
N ASN A 108 -8.00 -13.75 -14.83
CA ASN A 108 -8.80 -14.97 -14.64
C ASN A 108 -10.25 -14.67 -14.20
N GLY A 109 -10.54 -13.43 -13.77
CA GLY A 109 -11.85 -13.00 -13.31
C GLY A 109 -12.18 -13.45 -11.88
N ASN A 110 -11.18 -13.83 -11.07
CA ASN A 110 -11.31 -14.01 -9.62
C ASN A 110 -11.56 -12.66 -8.94
N PHE A 111 -10.94 -11.60 -9.47
CA PHE A 111 -11.19 -10.22 -9.08
C PHE A 111 -11.89 -9.48 -10.21
N ASP A 112 -12.80 -8.58 -9.85
CA ASP A 112 -13.47 -7.67 -10.77
C ASP A 112 -12.69 -6.37 -10.93
N LEU A 113 -11.99 -5.97 -9.87
CA LEU A 113 -11.28 -4.70 -9.78
C LEU A 113 -9.91 -4.93 -9.12
N LEU A 114 -8.89 -4.27 -9.66
CA LEU A 114 -7.55 -4.20 -9.09
C LEU A 114 -7.23 -2.75 -8.76
N ILE A 115 -6.91 -2.51 -7.51
CA ILE A 115 -6.50 -1.23 -6.96
C ILE A 115 -5.04 -1.33 -6.51
N SER A 116 -4.19 -0.61 -7.21
CA SER A 116 -2.76 -0.48 -6.96
C SER A 116 -2.32 0.89 -7.44
N SER A 117 -1.08 1.27 -7.23
CA SER A 117 -0.50 2.52 -7.75
C SER A 117 -0.35 2.51 -9.27
N LEU A 118 -1.47 2.34 -9.99
CA LEU A 118 -1.52 2.23 -11.43
C LEU A 118 -1.69 3.62 -12.07
N GLN A 119 -0.78 3.93 -12.99
CA GLN A 119 -0.80 5.17 -13.76
C GLN A 119 -1.45 4.94 -15.12
N SER A 120 -2.28 5.89 -15.55
CA SER A 120 -2.95 5.85 -16.85
C SER A 120 -1.97 6.08 -18.01
N THR A 121 -1.16 5.08 -18.34
CA THR A 121 -0.23 5.12 -19.47
C THR A 121 -0.84 4.55 -20.75
N SER A 122 -0.30 4.95 -21.91
CA SER A 122 -0.75 4.41 -23.20
C SER A 122 -0.49 2.89 -23.31
N LEU A 123 0.54 2.38 -22.64
CA LEU A 123 0.84 0.96 -22.60
C LEU A 123 -0.22 0.20 -21.78
N LEU A 124 -0.47 0.64 -20.55
CA LEU A 124 -1.43 -0.02 -19.65
C LEU A 124 -2.85 -0.01 -20.21
N LYS A 125 -3.25 1.08 -20.91
CA LYS A 125 -4.54 1.17 -21.60
C LYS A 125 -4.74 0.14 -22.72
N LYS A 126 -3.65 -0.35 -23.32
CA LYS A 126 -3.73 -1.41 -24.35
C LYS A 126 -3.87 -2.79 -23.73
N GLU A 127 -3.37 -2.97 -22.52
CA GLU A 127 -3.33 -4.27 -21.85
C GLU A 127 -4.57 -4.50 -20.98
N LEU A 128 -5.08 -3.44 -20.32
CA LEU A 128 -6.17 -3.56 -19.34
C LEU A 128 -7.25 -2.48 -19.54
N PRO A 129 -8.51 -2.83 -19.29
CA PRO A 129 -9.58 -1.86 -19.12
C PRO A 129 -9.33 -1.04 -17.84
N LEU A 130 -9.12 0.27 -17.99
CA LEU A 130 -8.87 1.19 -16.89
C LEU A 130 -10.07 2.08 -16.64
N THR A 131 -10.35 2.40 -15.37
CA THR A 131 -11.39 3.36 -14.99
C THR A 131 -11.03 4.78 -15.40
N SER A 132 -11.98 5.70 -15.31
CA SER A 132 -11.71 7.14 -15.21
C SER A 132 -10.72 7.39 -14.08
N SER A 133 -9.96 8.48 -14.18
CA SER A 133 -8.98 8.88 -13.15
C SER A 133 -9.66 9.08 -11.80
N VAL A 134 -9.12 8.45 -10.78
CA VAL A 134 -9.64 8.53 -9.41
C VAL A 134 -9.05 9.72 -8.67
N TYR A 135 -7.74 9.92 -8.79
CA TYR A 135 -7.01 11.07 -8.27
C TYR A 135 -5.73 11.31 -9.10
N ILE A 136 -4.98 12.34 -8.74
CA ILE A 136 -3.72 12.69 -9.37
C ILE A 136 -2.61 12.51 -8.35
N ASP A 137 -1.49 11.89 -8.76
CA ASP A 137 -0.27 11.78 -7.98
C ASP A 137 0.95 11.91 -8.91
N ARG A 138 2.14 12.01 -8.33
CA ARG A 138 3.40 12.06 -9.08
C ARG A 138 4.48 11.26 -8.37
N GLN A 139 5.55 10.94 -9.08
CA GLN A 139 6.72 10.29 -8.48
C GLN A 139 7.68 11.35 -7.95
N VAL A 140 8.22 11.11 -6.77
CA VAL A 140 9.19 11.99 -6.13
C VAL A 140 10.42 11.21 -5.67
N LEU A 141 11.54 11.89 -5.62
CA LEU A 141 12.76 11.40 -5.02
C LEU A 141 12.65 11.59 -3.50
N VAL A 142 12.78 10.50 -2.76
CA VAL A 142 12.94 10.53 -1.31
C VAL A 142 14.42 10.39 -1.00
N GLN A 143 14.97 11.33 -0.24
CA GLN A 143 16.38 11.41 0.08
C GLN A 143 16.58 11.61 1.58
N ASN A 144 17.66 11.05 2.13
CA ASN A 144 18.04 11.35 3.49
C ASN A 144 18.89 12.62 3.51
N LYS A 145 18.48 13.64 4.29
CA LYS A 145 19.17 14.93 4.39
C LYS A 145 20.57 14.82 5.00
N ASP A 146 20.79 13.78 5.79
CA ASP A 146 22.05 13.55 6.50
C ASP A 146 22.98 12.61 5.73
N PHE A 147 22.58 12.16 4.53
CA PHE A 147 23.31 11.16 3.77
C PHE A 147 23.60 11.60 2.33
N GLY A 148 24.82 12.11 2.14
CA GLY A 148 25.32 12.46 0.81
C GLY A 148 24.81 13.78 0.24
N ARG A 149 24.97 13.95 -1.07
CA ARG A 149 24.50 15.12 -1.81
C ARG A 149 22.99 15.07 -1.99
N LEU A 150 22.31 16.16 -1.65
CA LEU A 150 20.90 16.33 -2.01
C LEU A 150 20.77 16.69 -3.49
N ILE A 151 19.80 16.08 -4.14
CA ILE A 151 19.40 16.32 -5.52
C ILE A 151 18.16 17.20 -5.47
N ASN A 152 18.23 18.38 -6.06
CA ASN A 152 17.16 19.37 -6.00
C ASN A 152 16.33 19.41 -7.27
N SER A 153 16.88 18.92 -8.38
CA SER A 153 16.16 18.79 -9.65
C SER A 153 16.40 17.42 -10.31
N PRO A 154 15.47 16.92 -11.13
CA PRO A 154 15.63 15.62 -11.80
C PRO A 154 16.89 15.51 -12.66
N GLU A 155 17.33 16.63 -13.25
CA GLU A 155 18.49 16.71 -14.12
C GLU A 155 19.81 16.37 -13.39
N GLU A 156 19.83 16.56 -12.06
CA GLU A 156 21.00 16.24 -11.23
C GLU A 156 21.14 14.72 -10.94
N LEU A 157 20.21 13.88 -11.40
CA LEU A 157 20.24 12.42 -11.20
C LEU A 157 21.25 11.70 -12.11
N GLY A 158 21.84 12.36 -13.08
CA GLY A 158 22.87 11.77 -13.95
C GLY A 158 24.01 11.15 -13.15
N GLY A 159 24.37 9.91 -13.45
CA GLY A 159 25.39 9.13 -12.76
C GLY A 159 24.97 8.54 -11.40
N ASP A 160 23.81 8.90 -10.89
CA ASP A 160 23.32 8.43 -9.58
C ASP A 160 22.53 7.11 -9.65
N THR A 161 22.45 6.40 -8.53
CA THR A 161 21.60 5.23 -8.37
C THR A 161 20.34 5.60 -7.59
N VAL A 162 19.20 5.15 -8.11
CA VAL A 162 17.89 5.26 -7.44
C VAL A 162 17.31 3.87 -7.16
N TRP A 163 16.77 3.69 -5.97
CA TRP A 163 16.08 2.46 -5.57
C TRP A 163 14.59 2.60 -5.83
N ILE A 164 14.02 1.56 -6.44
CA ILE A 164 12.59 1.48 -6.74
C ILE A 164 12.01 0.12 -6.34
N ALA A 165 10.71 0.04 -6.13
CA ALA A 165 10.05 -1.23 -5.91
C ALA A 165 10.13 -2.10 -7.16
N LYS A 166 10.38 -3.41 -6.96
CA LYS A 166 10.53 -4.37 -8.07
C LYS A 166 9.25 -4.43 -8.91
N GLY A 167 9.42 -4.37 -10.22
CA GLY A 167 8.29 -4.39 -11.17
C GLY A 167 7.47 -3.10 -11.20
N SER A 168 7.89 -2.06 -10.49
CA SER A 168 7.21 -0.77 -10.50
C SER A 168 7.28 -0.10 -11.88
N PRO A 169 6.18 0.52 -12.36
CA PRO A 169 6.18 1.33 -13.58
C PRO A 169 7.11 2.55 -13.49
N VAL A 170 7.58 2.90 -12.29
CA VAL A 170 8.59 3.94 -12.04
C VAL A 170 9.88 3.67 -12.83
N ALA A 171 10.28 2.40 -13.01
CA ALA A 171 11.46 2.04 -13.78
C ALA A 171 11.44 2.65 -15.19
N GLN A 172 10.30 2.60 -15.87
CA GLN A 172 10.17 3.20 -17.21
C GLN A 172 10.29 4.72 -17.16
N ARG A 173 9.72 5.36 -16.14
CA ARG A 173 9.84 6.83 -15.97
C ARG A 173 11.31 7.24 -15.77
N ILE A 174 12.07 6.52 -14.94
CA ILE A 174 13.49 6.80 -14.71
C ILE A 174 14.31 6.61 -15.99
N LYS A 175 14.04 5.56 -16.78
CA LYS A 175 14.69 5.36 -18.09
C LYS A 175 14.39 6.49 -19.06
N ASN A 176 13.14 6.96 -19.10
CA ASN A 176 12.77 8.11 -19.94
C ASN A 176 13.48 9.38 -19.48
N LEU A 177 13.54 9.63 -18.17
CA LEU A 177 14.24 10.77 -17.57
C LEU A 177 15.74 10.73 -17.92
N ALA A 178 16.39 9.57 -17.82
CA ALA A 178 17.78 9.40 -18.23
C ALA A 178 18.00 9.81 -19.69
N GLY A 179 17.06 9.42 -20.59
CA GLY A 179 17.08 9.86 -21.99
C GLY A 179 16.83 11.36 -22.16
N GLU A 180 15.95 11.97 -21.36
CA GLU A 180 15.64 13.40 -21.39
C GLU A 180 16.86 14.25 -20.97
N ILE A 181 17.62 13.82 -19.96
CA ILE A 181 18.80 14.51 -19.47
C ILE A 181 20.09 14.18 -20.25
N GLY A 182 20.05 13.13 -21.09
CA GLY A 182 21.21 12.70 -21.88
C GLY A 182 22.31 12.02 -21.05
N ASP A 183 21.98 11.46 -19.89
CA ASP A 183 22.90 10.79 -18.98
C ASP A 183 22.29 9.50 -18.41
N THR A 184 23.11 8.66 -17.79
CA THR A 184 22.66 7.38 -17.19
C THR A 184 22.17 7.59 -15.77
N ILE A 185 20.97 7.07 -15.45
CA ILE A 185 20.49 6.91 -14.08
C ILE A 185 20.45 5.40 -13.80
N TYR A 186 21.18 4.97 -12.79
CA TYR A 186 21.20 3.56 -12.40
C TYR A 186 19.96 3.23 -11.55
N ILE A 187 19.34 2.09 -11.85
CA ILE A 187 18.14 1.61 -11.15
C ILE A 187 18.51 0.38 -10.35
N ASP A 188 18.20 0.37 -9.05
CA ASP A 188 18.25 -0.84 -8.22
C ASP A 188 16.82 -1.26 -7.83
N ASP A 189 16.33 -2.32 -8.44
CA ASP A 189 15.09 -3.01 -8.14
C ASP A 189 15.33 -4.49 -7.82
N SER A 190 16.55 -4.84 -7.46
CA SER A 190 17.01 -6.22 -7.25
C SER A 190 16.32 -6.91 -6.08
N ALA A 191 16.00 -6.17 -5.02
CA ALA A 191 15.30 -6.68 -3.85
C ALA A 191 13.78 -6.55 -4.02
N ALA A 192 13.04 -7.57 -3.56
CA ALA A 192 11.57 -7.53 -3.53
C ALA A 192 11.07 -6.65 -2.37
N LEU A 193 11.37 -5.35 -2.45
CA LEU A 193 11.01 -4.35 -1.44
C LEU A 193 9.78 -3.57 -1.89
N THR A 194 8.91 -3.25 -0.93
CA THR A 194 7.80 -2.31 -1.15
C THR A 194 8.28 -0.87 -1.11
N ALA A 195 7.48 0.07 -1.60
CA ALA A 195 7.76 1.50 -1.51
C ALA A 195 8.04 1.95 -0.07
N GLU A 196 7.29 1.44 0.90
CA GLU A 196 7.50 1.71 2.34
C GLU A 196 8.87 1.26 2.83
N HIS A 197 9.25 0.02 2.51
CA HIS A 197 10.56 -0.50 2.90
C HIS A 197 11.69 0.37 2.35
N LEU A 198 11.58 0.82 1.10
CA LEU A 198 12.55 1.72 0.49
C LEU A 198 12.64 3.06 1.23
N VAL A 199 11.49 3.67 1.57
CA VAL A 199 11.47 4.91 2.36
C VAL A 199 12.10 4.69 3.74
N MET A 200 11.82 3.58 4.42
CA MET A 200 12.44 3.25 5.71
C MET A 200 13.95 3.02 5.60
N LEU A 201 14.41 2.36 4.53
CA LEU A 201 15.85 2.18 4.28
C LEU A 201 16.53 3.52 4.01
N THR A 202 15.86 4.42 3.28
CA THR A 202 16.35 5.80 3.05
C THR A 202 16.39 6.57 4.36
N ALA A 203 15.34 6.53 5.17
CA ALA A 203 15.28 7.20 6.47
C ALA A 203 16.38 6.73 7.43
N SER A 204 16.71 5.43 7.41
CA SER A 204 17.78 4.85 8.23
C SER A 204 19.19 5.04 7.66
N GLY A 205 19.35 5.68 6.50
CA GLY A 205 20.65 5.90 5.84
C GLY A 205 21.27 4.64 5.23
N LYS A 206 20.52 3.56 5.09
CA LYS A 206 21.02 2.32 4.45
C LYS A 206 21.10 2.44 2.93
N ILE A 207 20.22 3.23 2.34
CA ILE A 207 20.27 3.66 0.95
C ILE A 207 20.19 5.18 0.89
N PRO A 208 20.84 5.83 -0.08
CA PRO A 208 20.86 7.30 -0.14
C PRO A 208 19.51 7.88 -0.59
N ARG A 209 18.81 7.19 -1.49
CA ARG A 209 17.57 7.71 -2.10
C ARG A 209 16.74 6.62 -2.74
N CYS A 210 15.42 6.85 -2.79
CA CYS A 210 14.49 6.01 -3.53
C CYS A 210 13.45 6.86 -4.26
N VAL A 211 12.74 6.26 -5.20
CA VAL A 211 11.62 6.91 -5.91
C VAL A 211 10.33 6.20 -5.57
N VAL A 212 9.38 6.97 -5.06
CA VAL A 212 8.04 6.49 -4.70
C VAL A 212 6.99 7.54 -5.06
N SER A 213 5.70 7.22 -4.94
CA SER A 213 4.64 8.19 -5.12
C SER A 213 4.68 9.28 -4.06
N LYS A 214 4.29 10.50 -4.42
CA LYS A 214 4.25 11.66 -3.52
C LYS A 214 3.39 11.40 -2.30
N GLY A 215 2.23 10.77 -2.49
CA GLY A 215 1.34 10.42 -1.38
C GLY A 215 2.00 9.52 -0.34
N ILE A 216 2.77 8.50 -0.76
CA ILE A 216 3.54 7.63 0.15
C ILE A 216 4.66 8.44 0.81
N ALA A 217 5.41 9.22 0.02
CA ALA A 217 6.51 10.04 0.52
C ALA A 217 6.06 11.03 1.59
N ASP A 218 4.96 11.74 1.36
CA ASP A 218 4.39 12.69 2.31
C ASP A 218 3.91 12.01 3.59
N LYS A 219 3.18 10.91 3.45
CA LYS A 219 2.68 10.15 4.60
C LYS A 219 3.80 9.67 5.51
N MET A 220 4.84 9.12 4.92
CA MET A 220 5.99 8.62 5.69
C MET A 220 6.93 9.73 6.16
N GLY A 221 7.07 10.79 5.37
CA GLY A 221 7.87 11.96 5.72
C GLY A 221 7.41 12.66 7.01
N GLN A 222 6.11 12.59 7.33
CA GLN A 222 5.59 13.13 8.60
C GLN A 222 6.24 12.50 9.83
N SER A 223 6.61 11.21 9.75
CA SER A 223 7.25 10.47 10.84
C SER A 223 8.78 10.45 10.74
N HIS A 224 9.35 10.95 9.65
CA HIS A 224 10.78 10.91 9.36
C HIS A 224 11.28 12.30 8.90
N PRO A 225 11.50 13.24 9.82
CA PRO A 225 11.86 14.64 9.48
C PRO A 225 13.23 14.79 8.79
N ASN A 226 14.07 13.77 8.86
CA ASN A 226 15.34 13.68 8.15
C ASN A 226 15.20 13.38 6.65
N LEU A 227 13.97 13.09 6.16
CA LEU A 227 13.74 12.90 4.75
C LEU A 227 13.47 14.23 4.01
N ASN A 228 14.00 14.34 2.80
CA ASN A 228 13.58 15.29 1.79
C ASN A 228 12.70 14.54 0.78
N VAL A 229 11.50 15.05 0.53
CA VAL A 229 10.50 14.45 -0.36
C VAL A 229 9.99 15.45 -1.41
N SER A 230 10.72 16.53 -1.64
CA SER A 230 10.29 17.67 -2.46
C SER A 230 10.64 17.56 -3.94
N THR A 231 11.65 16.76 -4.31
CA THR A 231 12.16 16.69 -5.69
C THR A 231 11.29 15.82 -6.57
N PRO A 232 10.51 16.37 -7.53
CA PRO A 232 9.69 15.58 -8.43
C PRO A 232 10.56 14.89 -9.50
N VAL A 233 10.25 13.65 -9.83
CA VAL A 233 10.88 12.91 -10.94
C VAL A 233 9.89 12.61 -12.07
N SER A 234 8.62 12.93 -11.88
CA SER A 234 7.60 12.86 -12.92
C SER A 234 6.66 14.07 -12.87
N PHE A 235 5.97 14.31 -13.99
CA PHE A 235 4.78 15.16 -14.00
C PHE A 235 3.65 14.53 -13.19
N ASN A 236 2.61 15.30 -12.94
CA ASN A 236 1.36 14.80 -12.38
C ASN A 236 0.76 13.73 -13.28
N GLN A 237 0.35 12.62 -12.68
CA GLN A 237 -0.16 11.45 -13.40
C GLN A 237 -1.51 11.04 -12.84
N PHE A 238 -2.41 10.70 -13.75
CA PHE A 238 -3.73 10.18 -13.39
C PHE A 238 -3.61 8.77 -12.83
N GLN A 239 -4.05 8.60 -11.59
CA GLN A 239 -4.17 7.30 -10.94
C GLN A 239 -5.51 6.68 -11.31
N VAL A 240 -5.50 5.41 -11.65
CA VAL A 240 -6.65 4.66 -12.16
C VAL A 240 -6.72 3.29 -11.52
N TRP A 241 -7.90 2.70 -11.54
CA TRP A 241 -8.11 1.31 -11.17
C TRP A 241 -8.24 0.43 -12.43
N ALA A 242 -7.73 -0.80 -12.39
CA ALA A 242 -7.90 -1.73 -13.50
C ALA A 242 -9.11 -2.63 -13.27
N VAL A 243 -9.92 -2.81 -14.29
CA VAL A 243 -11.11 -3.65 -14.27
C VAL A 243 -10.83 -4.95 -15.01
N SER A 244 -11.39 -6.06 -14.54
CA SER A 244 -11.27 -7.34 -15.24
C SER A 244 -11.81 -7.25 -16.67
N PRO A 245 -11.05 -7.73 -17.67
CA PRO A 245 -11.54 -7.81 -19.05
C PRO A 245 -12.85 -8.58 -19.18
N LYS A 246 -13.18 -9.43 -18.19
CA LYS A 246 -14.41 -10.22 -18.14
C LYS A 246 -15.62 -9.43 -17.61
N ASN A 247 -15.42 -8.19 -17.08
CA ASN A 247 -16.47 -7.38 -16.48
C ASN A 247 -16.47 -5.92 -16.96
N LEU A 248 -16.52 -5.71 -18.27
CA LEU A 248 -16.50 -4.35 -18.87
C LEU A 248 -17.71 -3.49 -18.46
N LYS A 249 -18.85 -4.09 -18.15
CA LYS A 249 -20.02 -3.37 -17.62
C LYS A 249 -19.72 -2.69 -16.28
N LEU A 250 -18.88 -3.30 -15.46
CA LEU A 250 -18.44 -2.71 -14.21
C LEU A 250 -17.60 -1.45 -14.47
N LYS A 251 -16.72 -1.47 -15.49
CA LYS A 251 -15.93 -0.31 -15.88
C LYS A 251 -16.81 0.89 -16.24
N GLU A 252 -17.77 0.70 -17.16
CA GLU A 252 -18.68 1.76 -17.58
C GLU A 252 -19.45 2.36 -16.39
N ARG A 253 -19.90 1.49 -15.47
CA ARG A 253 -20.59 1.91 -14.26
C ARG A 253 -19.68 2.69 -13.32
N LEU A 254 -18.45 2.19 -13.06
CA LEU A 254 -17.50 2.87 -12.19
C LEU A 254 -17.05 4.21 -12.76
N ASP A 255 -16.84 4.33 -14.06
CA ASP A 255 -16.47 5.60 -14.70
C ASP A 255 -17.48 6.72 -14.37
N VAL A 256 -18.76 6.44 -14.53
CA VAL A 256 -19.83 7.40 -14.21
C VAL A 256 -19.85 7.73 -12.71
N GLN A 257 -19.70 6.71 -11.86
CA GLN A 257 -19.75 6.86 -10.41
C GLN A 257 -18.54 7.66 -9.89
N ILE A 258 -17.34 7.38 -10.39
CA ILE A 258 -16.11 8.11 -10.05
C ILE A 258 -16.26 9.58 -10.44
N GLU A 259 -16.67 9.88 -11.68
CA GLU A 259 -16.80 11.27 -12.15
C GLU A 259 -17.88 12.06 -11.37
N ASN A 260 -18.93 11.39 -10.92
CA ASN A 260 -19.93 12.01 -10.06
C ASN A 260 -19.41 12.22 -8.65
N PHE A 261 -18.74 11.22 -8.08
CA PHE A 261 -18.18 11.28 -6.73
C PHE A 261 -17.12 12.36 -6.58
N LYS A 262 -16.27 12.58 -7.59
CA LYS A 262 -15.26 13.66 -7.62
C LYS A 262 -15.84 15.06 -7.42
N LYS A 263 -17.12 15.27 -7.73
CA LYS A 263 -17.81 16.56 -7.54
C LYS A 263 -18.31 16.76 -6.11
N THR A 264 -18.26 15.73 -5.25
CA THR A 264 -18.83 15.78 -3.91
C THR A 264 -17.86 16.37 -2.87
N PRO A 265 -18.36 16.99 -1.79
CA PRO A 265 -17.53 17.41 -0.67
C PRO A 265 -16.81 16.23 0.02
N LYS A 266 -17.43 15.04 0.03
CA LYS A 266 -16.86 13.81 0.62
C LYS A 266 -15.58 13.40 -0.08
N TYR A 267 -15.53 13.49 -1.43
CA TYR A 267 -14.31 13.25 -2.19
C TYR A 267 -13.17 14.17 -1.74
N LYS A 268 -13.45 15.50 -1.68
CA LYS A 268 -12.44 16.48 -1.25
C LYS A 268 -11.92 16.20 0.17
N THR A 269 -12.82 15.81 1.07
CA THR A 269 -12.45 15.45 2.46
C THR A 269 -11.51 14.26 2.48
N ILE A 270 -11.80 13.20 1.69
CA ILE A 270 -10.95 12.00 1.62
C ILE A 270 -9.60 12.36 0.99
N ILE A 271 -9.58 13.07 -0.13
CA ILE A 271 -8.33 13.49 -0.79
C ILE A 271 -7.44 14.29 0.17
N ASN A 272 -7.98 15.31 0.84
CA ASN A 272 -7.22 16.16 1.76
C ASN A 272 -6.70 15.44 3.01
N LYS A 273 -7.32 14.31 3.37
CA LYS A 273 -6.86 13.46 4.48
C LYS A 273 -5.56 12.72 4.14
N TYR A 274 -5.36 12.37 2.87
CA TYR A 274 -4.27 11.49 2.44
C TYR A 274 -3.23 12.16 1.54
N LEU A 275 -3.63 13.14 0.76
CA LEU A 275 -2.76 13.86 -0.16
C LEU A 275 -2.60 15.29 0.30
N VAL A 276 -1.35 15.74 0.44
CA VAL A 276 -1.06 17.15 0.68
C VAL A 276 -1.35 17.91 -0.60
N THR A 277 -2.46 18.63 -0.63
CA THR A 277 -2.88 19.46 -1.76
C THR A 277 -2.08 20.76 -1.79
N GLU A 278 -0.76 20.68 -1.99
CA GLU A 278 0.00 21.82 -2.49
C GLU A 278 -0.23 21.89 -4.00
N ASN A 279 -1.08 22.84 -4.44
CA ASN A 279 -1.23 23.32 -5.83
C ASN A 279 -1.11 22.27 -6.96
N MET A 280 -1.85 21.14 -6.85
CA MET A 280 -1.95 20.18 -7.96
C MET A 280 -2.87 20.69 -9.10
N MET A 281 -3.38 21.93 -9.01
CA MET A 281 -4.28 22.52 -10.00
C MET A 281 -3.63 23.60 -10.88
N GLU A 282 -2.35 23.92 -10.69
CA GLU A 282 -1.62 24.82 -11.57
C GLU A 282 -0.54 24.03 -12.33
N ASN A 283 -0.92 23.49 -13.49
CA ASN A 283 -0.22 23.48 -14.78
C ASN A 283 -0.99 22.63 -15.80
#